data_5d7792c9af84127eaab7cfb7ac4f43e8
#
_entry.id   5d7792c9af84127eaab7cfb7ac4f43e8
#
_cell.length_a   1.000
_cell.length_b   1.000
_cell.length_c   1.000
_cell.angle_alpha   90.00
_cell.angle_beta   90.00
_cell.angle_gamma   90.00
#
_symmetry.space_group_name_H-M   'P 1'
#
loop_
_entity.id
_entity.type
_entity.pdbx_description
1 polymer ?
#
loop_
_entity_poly.entity_id
_entity_poly.type
_entity_poly.pdbx_seq_one_letter_code
_entity_poly.pdbx_strand_id
1 'polypeptide(L)'
;MTRLSRITPLSPDASALSRRPVLGHDHAQCIRTALTQADAVCEANGSRLTPLRRRVLELIWVSHKPLGAYELLDQLTHEGHKPAPPTIYRALDFLLENRLIHRLASLNAFLGCSHPGDAHAGYFLICQHCGNTEEVAQSEALQNALHKTTEAAGFTVLQSALELSGICQHCRTNT
;
A
#
# COMPACT_ATOMS: atom_id res chain seq x y z
N MET A 1 10.66 -20.31 25.15
CA MET A 1 11.72 -20.20 24.10
C MET A 1 11.18 -20.90 22.84
N THR A 2 10.45 -20.18 22.00
CA THR A 2 9.80 -20.73 20.80
C THR A 2 10.80 -20.63 19.65
N ARG A 3 11.25 -21.78 19.12
CA ARG A 3 12.12 -21.83 17.95
C ARG A 3 11.34 -21.35 16.74
N LEU A 4 11.71 -20.20 16.20
CA LEU A 4 11.30 -19.76 14.87
C LEU A 4 11.90 -20.72 13.85
N SER A 5 11.06 -21.51 13.20
CA SER A 5 11.47 -22.36 12.07
C SER A 5 12.01 -21.47 10.95
N ARG A 6 13.25 -21.69 10.54
CA ARG A 6 13.87 -20.99 9.41
C ARG A 6 13.18 -21.43 8.13
N ILE A 7 12.47 -20.49 7.52
CA ILE A 7 11.98 -20.68 6.13
C ILE A 7 13.19 -20.61 5.21
N THR A 8 13.43 -21.67 4.45
CA THR A 8 14.48 -21.72 3.45
C THR A 8 14.25 -20.63 2.39
N PRO A 9 15.24 -19.80 2.03
CA PRO A 9 15.04 -18.77 1.03
C PRO A 9 14.79 -19.41 -0.34
N LEU A 10 13.64 -19.07 -0.95
CA LEU A 10 13.38 -19.32 -2.36
C LEU A 10 14.29 -18.41 -3.19
N SER A 11 15.02 -18.98 -4.16
CA SER A 11 15.81 -18.19 -5.12
C SER A 11 14.86 -17.29 -5.93
N PRO A 12 15.06 -15.98 -5.98
CA PRO A 12 14.17 -15.09 -6.69
C PRO A 12 14.44 -15.16 -8.19
N ASP A 13 13.38 -15.38 -8.96
CA ASP A 13 13.37 -15.00 -10.37
C ASP A 13 13.36 -13.46 -10.43
N ALA A 14 14.47 -12.88 -10.86
CA ALA A 14 14.77 -11.44 -10.71
C ALA A 14 13.95 -10.52 -11.64
N SER A 15 13.06 -11.07 -12.47
CA SER A 15 12.33 -10.30 -13.50
C SER A 15 11.01 -9.68 -13.01
N ALA A 16 10.50 -10.04 -11.82
CA ALA A 16 9.21 -9.59 -11.31
C ALA A 16 9.31 -8.52 -10.20
N LEU A 17 10.51 -8.02 -9.89
CA LEU A 17 10.69 -6.98 -8.89
C LEU A 17 10.35 -5.62 -9.52
N SER A 18 9.13 -5.17 -9.30
CA SER A 18 8.74 -3.78 -9.48
C SER A 18 9.77 -2.87 -8.79
N ARG A 19 10.11 -1.77 -9.45
CA ARG A 19 11.19 -0.86 -9.10
C ARG A 19 11.25 -0.59 -7.59
N ARG A 20 12.36 -1.01 -6.97
CA ARG A 20 12.72 -0.62 -5.60
C ARG A 20 12.61 0.89 -5.47
N PRO A 21 12.05 1.44 -4.38
CA PRO A 21 12.29 2.82 -4.04
C PRO A 21 13.80 2.98 -3.80
N VAL A 22 14.47 3.53 -4.81
CA VAL A 22 15.89 3.88 -4.70
C VAL A 22 15.97 5.01 -3.68
N LEU A 23 16.77 4.86 -2.64
CA LEU A 23 17.16 5.96 -1.77
C LEU A 23 17.63 7.12 -2.66
N GLY A 24 16.87 8.23 -2.69
CA GLY A 24 17.20 9.39 -3.51
C GLY A 24 16.28 9.66 -4.72
N HIS A 25 15.13 8.99 -4.87
CA HIS A 25 14.17 9.37 -5.91
C HIS A 25 13.34 10.62 -5.50
N ASP A 26 12.87 11.35 -6.51
CA ASP A 26 12.09 12.58 -6.32
C ASP A 26 10.65 12.27 -5.84
N HIS A 27 10.42 12.35 -4.53
CA HIS A 27 9.09 12.20 -3.93
C HIS A 27 8.06 13.17 -4.50
N ALA A 28 8.48 14.39 -4.87
CA ALA A 28 7.57 15.34 -5.48
C ALA A 28 7.06 14.84 -6.84
N GLN A 29 7.90 14.11 -7.58
CA GLN A 29 7.47 13.47 -8.83
C GLN A 29 6.49 12.33 -8.56
N CYS A 30 6.72 11.50 -7.54
CA CYS A 30 5.80 10.42 -7.15
C CYS A 30 4.42 10.98 -6.81
N ILE A 31 4.36 12.02 -5.98
CA ILE A 31 3.11 12.69 -5.60
C ILE A 31 2.40 13.25 -6.84
N ARG A 32 3.10 13.98 -7.71
CA ARG A 32 2.50 14.54 -8.93
C ARG A 32 1.89 13.46 -9.82
N THR A 33 2.64 12.38 -10.03
CA THR A 33 2.17 11.24 -10.82
C THR A 33 0.93 10.60 -10.21
N ALA A 34 0.96 10.32 -8.91
CA ALA A 34 -0.16 9.73 -8.18
C ALA A 34 -1.43 10.60 -8.25
N LEU A 35 -1.30 11.92 -8.11
CA LEU A 35 -2.43 12.84 -8.21
C LEU A 35 -3.00 12.93 -9.61
N THR A 36 -2.15 12.94 -10.64
CA THR A 36 -2.59 12.93 -12.05
C THR A 36 -3.35 11.64 -12.38
N GLN A 37 -2.84 10.50 -11.92
CA GLN A 37 -3.52 9.21 -12.08
C GLN A 37 -4.85 9.17 -11.31
N ALA A 38 -4.88 9.71 -10.09
CA ALA A 38 -6.09 9.78 -9.28
C ALA A 38 -7.19 10.64 -9.94
N ASP A 39 -6.83 11.75 -10.56
CA ASP A 39 -7.78 12.57 -11.32
C ASP A 39 -8.38 11.77 -12.49
N ALA A 40 -7.54 11.09 -13.27
CA ALA A 40 -7.98 10.28 -14.41
C ALA A 40 -8.89 9.10 -13.97
N VAL A 41 -8.53 8.40 -12.87
CA VAL A 41 -9.36 7.31 -12.32
C VAL A 41 -10.70 7.84 -11.83
N CYS A 42 -10.70 8.97 -11.11
CA CYS A 42 -11.95 9.58 -10.62
C CYS A 42 -12.85 10.03 -11.78
N GLU A 43 -12.29 10.62 -12.83
CA GLU A 43 -13.02 11.03 -14.02
C GLU A 43 -13.65 9.82 -14.73
N ALA A 44 -12.88 8.76 -14.94
CA ALA A 44 -13.36 7.51 -15.55
C ALA A 44 -14.50 6.86 -14.75
N ASN A 45 -14.44 6.96 -13.41
CA ASN A 45 -15.45 6.41 -12.50
C ASN A 45 -16.65 7.37 -12.26
N GLY A 46 -16.70 8.53 -12.91
CA GLY A 46 -17.73 9.54 -12.67
C GLY A 46 -17.72 10.10 -11.23
N SER A 47 -16.56 10.01 -10.56
CA SER A 47 -16.37 10.45 -9.16
C SER A 47 -15.52 11.72 -9.10
N ARG A 48 -15.41 12.34 -7.92
CA ARG A 48 -14.68 13.61 -7.78
C ARG A 48 -13.64 13.55 -6.67
N LEU A 49 -12.39 13.87 -7.03
CA LEU A 49 -11.30 14.07 -6.07
C LEU A 49 -11.41 15.48 -5.47
N THR A 50 -12.14 15.60 -4.33
CA THR A 50 -12.30 16.89 -3.63
C THR A 50 -10.98 17.39 -3.04
N PRO A 51 -10.82 18.69 -2.71
CA PRO A 51 -9.58 19.22 -2.11
C PRO A 51 -9.09 18.42 -0.90
N LEU A 52 -9.99 18.04 0.01
CA LEU A 52 -9.63 17.23 1.18
C LEU A 52 -9.14 15.83 0.80
N ARG A 53 -9.85 15.12 -0.11
CA ARG A 53 -9.45 13.80 -0.58
C ARG A 53 -8.08 13.84 -1.27
N ARG A 54 -7.86 14.87 -2.08
CA ARG A 54 -6.55 15.14 -2.71
C ARG A 54 -5.47 15.30 -1.67
N ARG A 55 -5.70 16.15 -0.64
CA ARG A 55 -4.70 16.38 0.40
C ARG A 55 -4.40 15.12 1.22
N VAL A 56 -5.41 14.32 1.56
CA VAL A 56 -5.22 13.02 2.22
C VAL A 56 -4.36 12.09 1.35
N LEU A 57 -4.62 12.02 0.05
CA LEU A 57 -3.82 11.21 -0.89
C LEU A 57 -2.38 11.72 -0.97
N GLU A 58 -2.16 13.03 -1.04
CA GLU A 58 -0.81 13.63 -1.01
C GLU A 58 -0.04 13.22 0.23
N LEU A 59 -0.65 13.34 1.42
CA LEU A 59 -0.03 12.97 2.69
C LEU A 59 0.38 11.49 2.73
N ILE A 60 -0.45 10.60 2.20
CA ILE A 60 -0.13 9.17 2.10
C ILE A 60 1.09 8.95 1.19
N TRP A 61 1.26 9.77 0.14
CA TRP A 61 2.39 9.66 -0.80
C TRP A 61 3.66 10.40 -0.37
N VAL A 62 3.64 11.21 0.70
CA VAL A 62 4.83 11.94 1.20
C VAL A 62 5.95 10.97 1.62
N SER A 63 5.60 9.78 2.07
CA SER A 63 6.57 8.76 2.46
C SER A 63 6.14 7.38 1.95
N HIS A 64 7.10 6.44 1.85
CA HIS A 64 6.79 5.02 1.60
C HIS A 64 6.45 4.26 2.89
N LYS A 65 6.09 4.97 3.94
CA LYS A 65 5.61 4.39 5.19
C LYS A 65 4.10 4.49 5.21
N PRO A 66 3.42 3.42 5.60
CA PRO A 66 1.99 3.47 5.81
C PRO A 66 1.61 4.49 6.86
N LEU A 67 0.53 5.24 6.64
CA LEU A 67 0.01 6.24 7.58
C LEU A 67 -1.33 5.79 8.15
N GLY A 68 -1.49 5.90 9.47
CA GLY A 68 -2.75 5.69 10.17
C GLY A 68 -3.73 6.85 10.00
N ALA A 69 -5.02 6.60 10.18
CA ALA A 69 -6.05 7.64 10.08
C ALA A 69 -5.87 8.79 11.08
N TYR A 70 -5.38 8.49 12.28
CA TYR A 70 -5.12 9.51 13.29
C TYR A 70 -3.89 10.37 12.96
N GLU A 71 -2.85 9.77 12.39
CA GLU A 71 -1.66 10.51 11.93
C GLU A 71 -2.03 11.48 10.79
N LEU A 72 -2.90 11.05 9.88
CA LEU A 72 -3.44 11.92 8.82
C LEU A 72 -4.27 13.07 9.41
N LEU A 73 -5.10 12.79 10.43
CA LEU A 73 -5.89 13.80 11.14
C LEU A 73 -4.99 14.85 11.80
N ASP A 74 -3.94 14.41 12.49
CA ASP A 74 -2.98 15.28 13.16
C ASP A 74 -2.24 16.16 12.15
N GLN A 75 -1.74 15.60 11.05
CA GLN A 75 -1.07 16.37 9.99
C GLN A 75 -1.98 17.44 9.39
N LEU A 76 -3.23 17.09 9.05
CA LEU A 76 -4.21 18.04 8.53
C LEU A 76 -4.54 19.13 9.55
N THR A 77 -4.59 18.81 10.83
CA THR A 77 -4.82 19.77 11.90
C THR A 77 -3.66 20.76 12.03
N HIS A 78 -2.44 20.29 11.94
CA HIS A 78 -1.24 21.14 11.92
C HIS A 78 -1.19 22.08 10.69
N GLU A 79 -1.78 21.68 9.57
CA GLU A 79 -1.92 22.51 8.36
C GLU A 79 -3.06 23.53 8.46
N GLY A 80 -3.75 23.61 9.60
CA GLY A 80 -4.88 24.54 9.82
C GLY A 80 -6.23 24.00 9.35
N HIS A 81 -6.29 22.77 8.84
CA HIS A 81 -7.54 22.06 8.62
C HIS A 81 -8.06 21.54 9.97
N LYS A 82 -9.39 21.50 10.15
CA LYS A 82 -10.00 20.93 11.36
C LYS A 82 -11.04 19.88 10.97
N PRO A 83 -10.65 18.80 10.26
CA PRO A 83 -11.60 17.79 9.90
C PRO A 83 -12.00 16.98 11.14
N ALA A 84 -13.28 16.66 11.26
CA ALA A 84 -13.73 15.69 12.25
C ALA A 84 -13.26 14.27 11.83
N PRO A 85 -12.98 13.35 12.77
CA PRO A 85 -12.57 11.99 12.45
C PRO A 85 -13.44 11.28 11.40
N PRO A 86 -14.80 11.36 11.43
CA PRO A 86 -15.62 10.74 10.40
C PRO A 86 -15.35 11.27 8.98
N THR A 87 -14.88 12.50 8.86
CA THR A 87 -14.57 13.12 7.55
C THR A 87 -13.32 12.50 6.95
N ILE A 88 -12.31 12.17 7.77
CA ILE A 88 -11.10 11.46 7.33
C ILE A 88 -11.45 10.05 6.87
N TYR A 89 -12.24 9.30 7.65
CA TYR A 89 -12.65 7.95 7.25
C TYR A 89 -13.43 7.95 5.93
N ARG A 90 -14.35 8.90 5.71
CA ARG A 90 -15.04 9.05 4.42
C ARG A 90 -14.09 9.38 3.26
N ALA A 91 -13.02 10.13 3.52
CA ALA A 91 -12.00 10.40 2.50
C ALA A 91 -11.19 9.13 2.20
N LEU A 92 -10.81 8.37 3.23
CA LEU A 92 -10.08 7.10 3.09
C LEU A 92 -10.94 6.05 2.38
N ASP A 93 -12.21 5.90 2.76
CA ASP A 93 -13.14 4.97 2.12
C ASP A 93 -13.28 5.29 0.62
N PHE A 94 -13.45 6.56 0.27
CA PHE A 94 -13.47 7.00 -1.12
C PHE A 94 -12.20 6.64 -1.88
N LEU A 95 -11.02 6.85 -1.28
CA LEU A 95 -9.74 6.54 -1.92
C LEU A 95 -9.55 5.02 -2.10
N LEU A 96 -10.02 4.21 -1.15
CA LEU A 96 -10.03 2.75 -1.24
C LEU A 96 -10.98 2.26 -2.34
N GLU A 97 -12.22 2.78 -2.40
CA GLU A 97 -13.21 2.44 -3.41
C GLU A 97 -12.72 2.74 -4.83
N ASN A 98 -11.97 3.84 -5.01
CA ASN A 98 -11.36 4.19 -6.29
C ASN A 98 -9.98 3.55 -6.49
N ARG A 99 -9.54 2.64 -5.62
CA ARG A 99 -8.25 1.92 -5.70
C ARG A 99 -7.04 2.84 -5.82
N LEU A 100 -7.08 3.97 -5.15
CA LEU A 100 -5.99 4.94 -5.09
C LEU A 100 -5.02 4.67 -3.95
N ILE A 101 -5.49 3.91 -2.95
CA ILE A 101 -4.73 3.49 -1.77
C ILE A 101 -5.05 2.05 -1.41
N HIS A 102 -4.16 1.43 -0.64
CA HIS A 102 -4.36 0.14 0.02
C HIS A 102 -4.48 0.31 1.53
N ARG A 103 -5.27 -0.55 2.17
CA ARG A 103 -5.29 -0.69 3.62
C ARG A 103 -4.43 -1.87 4.01
N LEU A 104 -3.46 -1.63 4.89
CA LEU A 104 -2.65 -2.67 5.52
C LEU A 104 -3.30 -3.05 6.86
N ALA A 105 -3.87 -4.25 6.91
CA ALA A 105 -4.64 -4.69 8.05
C ALA A 105 -3.77 -4.90 9.30
N SER A 106 -2.55 -5.44 9.11
CA SER A 106 -1.61 -5.69 10.21
C SER A 106 -1.12 -4.42 10.90
N LEU A 107 -1.13 -3.28 10.20
CA LEU A 107 -0.67 -1.98 10.70
C LEU A 107 -1.83 -1.02 11.00
N ASN A 108 -3.06 -1.38 10.60
CA ASN A 108 -4.22 -0.46 10.59
C ASN A 108 -3.88 0.89 9.95
N ALA A 109 -3.18 0.86 8.83
CA ALA A 109 -2.64 2.02 8.14
C ALA A 109 -2.91 1.95 6.63
N PHE A 110 -2.61 3.03 5.90
CA PHE A 110 -2.89 3.20 4.49
C PHE A 110 -1.60 3.48 3.71
N LEU A 111 -1.52 2.94 2.51
CA LEU A 111 -0.39 3.08 1.57
C LEU A 111 -0.93 3.48 0.20
N GLY A 112 -0.21 4.35 -0.52
CA GLY A 112 -0.55 4.71 -1.90
C GLY A 112 -0.46 3.51 -2.85
N CYS A 113 -1.44 3.37 -3.76
CA CYS A 113 -1.44 2.34 -4.78
C CYS A 113 -0.54 2.75 -5.95
N SER A 114 0.42 1.91 -6.32
CA SER A 114 1.34 2.17 -7.44
C SER A 114 0.71 1.92 -8.83
N HIS A 115 -0.42 1.20 -8.88
CA HIS A 115 -1.18 0.91 -10.11
C HIS A 115 -2.67 1.24 -9.89
N PRO A 116 -3.02 2.54 -9.74
CA PRO A 116 -4.38 2.94 -9.38
C PRO A 116 -5.36 2.63 -10.51
N GLY A 117 -6.60 2.30 -10.11
CA GLY A 117 -7.69 2.00 -11.04
C GLY A 117 -7.77 0.53 -11.44
N ASP A 118 -6.67 -0.20 -11.51
CA ASP A 118 -6.66 -1.60 -11.86
C ASP A 118 -7.11 -2.49 -10.70
N ALA A 119 -7.85 -3.56 -11.02
CA ALA A 119 -8.18 -4.59 -10.04
C ALA A 119 -6.97 -5.50 -9.85
N HIS A 120 -6.22 -5.31 -8.76
CA HIS A 120 -5.10 -6.18 -8.41
C HIS A 120 -5.14 -6.57 -6.94
N ALA A 121 -4.58 -7.73 -6.63
CA ALA A 121 -4.35 -8.11 -5.24
C ALA A 121 -3.13 -7.36 -4.71
N GLY A 122 -3.23 -6.75 -3.53
CA GLY A 122 -2.11 -6.12 -2.87
C GLY A 122 -1.20 -7.17 -2.24
N TYR A 123 0.06 -7.20 -2.64
CA TYR A 123 1.12 -7.96 -1.97
C TYR A 123 2.15 -6.99 -1.41
N PHE A 124 2.36 -7.05 -0.10
CA PHE A 124 3.15 -6.04 0.60
C PHE A 124 4.30 -6.68 1.38
N LEU A 125 5.50 -6.08 1.24
CA LEU A 125 6.66 -6.39 2.06
C LEU A 125 6.84 -5.27 3.08
N ILE A 126 6.71 -5.59 4.37
CA ILE A 126 6.73 -4.63 5.46
C ILE A 126 8.01 -4.82 6.28
N CYS A 127 8.87 -3.80 6.31
CA CYS A 127 10.08 -3.84 7.13
C CYS A 127 9.76 -3.45 8.57
N GLN A 128 9.92 -4.37 9.51
CA GLN A 128 9.70 -4.12 10.94
C GLN A 128 10.74 -3.20 11.58
N HIS A 129 11.89 -2.99 10.92
CA HIS A 129 12.95 -2.15 11.47
C HIS A 129 12.78 -0.67 11.08
N CYS A 130 12.59 -0.36 9.80
CA CYS A 130 12.48 1.03 9.33
C CYS A 130 11.04 1.45 8.97
N GLY A 131 10.06 0.53 9.00
CA GLY A 131 8.66 0.80 8.65
C GLY A 131 8.43 0.96 7.14
N ASN A 132 9.46 0.85 6.30
CA ASN A 132 9.29 0.93 4.86
C ASN A 132 8.42 -0.22 4.36
N THR A 133 7.48 0.11 3.49
CA THR A 133 6.55 -0.87 2.91
C THR A 133 6.61 -0.76 1.39
N GLU A 134 6.72 -1.89 0.73
CA GLU A 134 6.80 -2.01 -0.71
C GLU A 134 5.63 -2.86 -1.22
N GLU A 135 4.86 -2.31 -2.16
CA GLU A 135 3.91 -3.08 -2.93
C GLU A 135 4.66 -3.83 -4.02
N VAL A 136 4.51 -5.14 -4.07
CA VAL A 136 5.18 -5.99 -5.05
C VAL A 136 4.19 -6.49 -6.10
N ALA A 137 4.69 -6.63 -7.33
CA ALA A 137 3.90 -7.16 -8.43
C ALA A 137 3.42 -8.58 -8.15
N GLN A 138 2.25 -8.91 -8.65
CA GLN A 138 1.69 -10.25 -8.55
C GLN A 138 2.53 -11.24 -9.35
N SER A 139 2.94 -12.33 -8.69
CA SER A 139 3.57 -13.47 -9.34
C SER A 139 2.49 -14.50 -9.70
N GLU A 140 2.47 -14.95 -10.95
CA GLU A 140 1.56 -16.04 -11.39
C GLU A 140 1.72 -17.30 -10.53
N ALA A 141 2.96 -17.62 -10.16
CA ALA A 141 3.25 -18.79 -9.31
C ALA A 141 2.56 -18.67 -7.95
N LEU A 142 2.59 -17.47 -7.34
CA LEU A 142 1.93 -17.22 -6.06
C LEU A 142 0.41 -17.25 -6.20
N GLN A 143 -0.13 -16.62 -7.23
CA GLN A 143 -1.57 -16.64 -7.51
C GLN A 143 -2.08 -18.08 -7.70
N ASN A 144 -1.37 -18.89 -8.50
CA ASN A 144 -1.70 -20.29 -8.74
C ASN A 144 -1.63 -21.13 -7.46
N ALA A 145 -0.65 -20.85 -6.58
CA ALA A 145 -0.54 -21.55 -5.30
C ALA A 145 -1.72 -21.20 -4.38
N LEU A 146 -2.07 -19.93 -4.28
CA LEU A 146 -3.23 -19.46 -3.49
C LEU A 146 -4.54 -20.04 -4.04
N HIS A 147 -4.74 -19.99 -5.36
CA HIS A 147 -5.93 -20.55 -6.02
C HIS A 147 -6.08 -22.03 -5.72
N LYS A 148 -5.04 -22.83 -5.95
CA LYS A 148 -5.06 -24.27 -5.65
C LYS A 148 -5.39 -24.56 -4.18
N THR A 149 -4.83 -23.76 -3.26
CA THR A 149 -5.07 -23.95 -1.83
C THR A 149 -6.53 -23.64 -1.45
N THR A 150 -7.08 -22.55 -1.98
CA THR A 150 -8.47 -22.14 -1.69
C THR A 150 -9.48 -23.07 -2.37
N GLU A 151 -9.19 -23.54 -3.59
CA GLU A 151 -10.01 -24.50 -4.32
C GLU A 151 -10.07 -25.85 -3.59
N ALA A 152 -8.92 -26.36 -3.12
CA ALA A 152 -8.87 -27.59 -2.32
C ALA A 152 -9.63 -27.48 -1.00
N ALA A 153 -9.75 -26.26 -0.45
CA ALA A 153 -10.56 -25.99 0.74
C ALA A 153 -12.05 -25.71 0.43
N GLY A 154 -12.46 -25.73 -0.83
CA GLY A 154 -13.82 -25.35 -1.24
C GLY A 154 -14.17 -23.89 -0.94
N PHE A 155 -13.15 -23.00 -0.93
CA PHE A 155 -13.29 -21.62 -0.52
C PHE A 155 -13.27 -20.65 -1.72
N THR A 156 -14.26 -19.78 -1.82
CA THR A 156 -14.33 -18.73 -2.84
C THR A 156 -13.70 -17.44 -2.30
N VAL A 157 -12.58 -17.00 -2.89
CA VAL A 157 -11.91 -15.77 -2.53
C VAL A 157 -12.61 -14.59 -3.21
N LEU A 158 -13.10 -13.62 -2.41
CA LEU A 158 -13.69 -12.38 -2.91
C LEU A 158 -12.65 -11.25 -3.00
N GLN A 159 -11.69 -11.24 -2.07
CA GLN A 159 -10.61 -10.26 -2.01
C GLN A 159 -9.39 -10.92 -1.39
N SER A 160 -8.21 -10.59 -1.91
CA SER A 160 -6.94 -11.08 -1.34
C SER A 160 -5.99 -9.93 -1.08
N ALA A 161 -5.32 -9.98 0.08
CA ALA A 161 -4.19 -9.14 0.41
C ALA A 161 -3.16 -10.02 1.12
N LEU A 162 -1.89 -9.87 0.79
CA LEU A 162 -0.81 -10.61 1.42
C LEU A 162 0.18 -9.64 2.02
N GLU A 163 0.36 -9.71 3.33
CA GLU A 163 1.29 -8.88 4.07
C GLU A 163 2.40 -9.77 4.65
N LEU A 164 3.64 -9.52 4.22
CA LEU A 164 4.82 -10.22 4.70
C LEU A 164 5.68 -9.26 5.51
N SER A 165 5.84 -9.56 6.78
CA SER A 165 6.66 -8.80 7.71
C SER A 165 8.06 -9.39 7.81
N GLY A 166 9.08 -8.53 7.71
CA GLY A 166 10.47 -8.96 7.75
C GLY A 166 11.45 -7.81 7.92
N ILE A 167 12.69 -7.99 7.49
CA ILE A 167 13.75 -6.97 7.52
C ILE A 167 14.22 -6.73 6.08
N CYS A 168 14.11 -5.49 5.61
CA CYS A 168 14.56 -5.13 4.26
C CYS A 168 16.08 -5.26 4.10
N GLN A 169 16.55 -5.32 2.86
CA GLN A 169 17.97 -5.47 2.55
C GLN A 169 18.81 -4.36 3.20
N HIS A 170 18.33 -3.10 3.14
CA HIS A 170 19.04 -1.97 3.72
C HIS A 170 19.24 -2.13 5.24
N CYS A 171 18.21 -2.55 5.97
CA CYS A 171 18.33 -2.77 7.42
C CYS A 171 19.16 -3.99 7.77
N ARG A 172 19.21 -5.02 6.90
CA ARG A 172 20.08 -6.19 7.12
C ARG A 172 21.56 -5.89 6.94
N THR A 173 21.89 -4.95 6.05
CA THR A 173 23.30 -4.60 5.75
C THR A 173 23.85 -3.53 6.68
N ASN A 174 23.03 -2.79 7.38
CA ASN A 174 23.41 -1.69 8.28
C ASN A 174 23.21 -2.05 9.78
N THR A 175 23.02 -3.32 10.11
CA THR A 175 23.03 -3.87 11.46
C THR A 175 24.31 -4.67 11.66
#